data_d2ed62f634e38c9efe1dd6916c7c2675
#
_entry.id   d2ed62f634e38c9efe1dd6916c7c2675
#
_cell.length_a   1.000
_cell.length_b   1.000
_cell.length_c   1.000
_cell.angle_alpha   90.00
_cell.angle_beta   90.00
_cell.angle_gamma   90.00
#
_symmetry.space_group_name_H-M   'P 1'
#
loop_
_entity.id
_entity.type
_entity.pdbx_description
1 polymer ?
#
loop_
_entity_poly.entity_id
_entity_poly.type
_entity_poly.pdbx_seq_one_letter_code
_entity_poly.pdbx_strand_id
1 'polypeptide(L)'
;MRYREIILTIPKEIADDFTNFLDEAGVAGYYEILFDREVPRAPDEEIISDDTKFRVYLAEEDKENETKILIFLKVNAGENFFLESRWIETKEYEEAYKEFYKPFVIGSYRVIPTWEKDIAVSTTPPGIIPLLINPGLAFGTGHHETTRLVLGRMGNLGLSGKRVLDVGTGSGILSVAAAKSGASHILAVDIDPNGVRSATFNRDDNEISPEILKVEEGGFDFEPIQKEEWDLLIANITFAVLKANIQKIASVKTHHFLFSGVITERKEEFIKLLTEVVGGEGVFFQEDTGWELIEWKRKG
;
A
#
# COMPACT_ATOMS: atom_id res chain seq x y z
N MET A 1 9.89 20.18 -18.95
CA MET A 1 8.61 20.32 -18.21
C MET A 1 8.96 20.77 -16.81
N ARG A 2 8.17 21.60 -16.18
CA ARG A 2 8.40 22.04 -14.80
C ARG A 2 7.31 21.50 -13.90
N TYR A 3 7.67 21.26 -12.67
CA TYR A 3 6.75 20.82 -11.62
C TYR A 3 6.74 21.84 -10.48
N ARG A 4 5.61 21.96 -9.82
CA ARG A 4 5.51 22.67 -8.57
C ARG A 4 5.65 21.66 -7.43
N GLU A 5 6.74 21.71 -6.71
CA GLU A 5 6.93 20.99 -5.47
C GLU A 5 6.24 21.78 -4.35
N ILE A 6 5.36 21.12 -3.61
CA ILE A 6 4.65 21.68 -2.47
C ILE A 6 4.98 20.83 -1.26
N ILE A 7 5.52 21.45 -0.22
CA ILE A 7 5.77 20.82 1.07
C ILE A 7 4.69 21.31 2.03
N LEU A 8 3.94 20.37 2.59
CA LEU A 8 2.83 20.63 3.50
C LEU A 8 3.13 20.07 4.86
N THR A 9 2.83 20.83 5.92
CA THR A 9 2.73 20.31 7.28
C THR A 9 1.27 20.47 7.69
N ILE A 10 0.63 19.36 8.07
CA ILE A 10 -0.80 19.30 8.39
C ILE A 10 -1.02 18.47 9.66
N PRO A 11 -2.12 18.69 10.41
CA PRO A 11 -2.49 17.83 11.52
C PRO A 11 -2.63 16.35 11.11
N LYS A 12 -2.10 15.43 11.90
CA LYS A 12 -2.19 13.98 11.64
C LYS A 12 -3.63 13.49 11.51
N GLU A 13 -4.56 14.10 12.23
CA GLU A 13 -5.97 13.73 12.21
C GLU A 13 -6.65 13.84 10.84
N ILE A 14 -6.08 14.66 9.92
CA ILE A 14 -6.60 14.82 8.55
C ILE A 14 -5.69 14.16 7.49
N ALA A 15 -4.63 13.47 7.89
CA ALA A 15 -3.63 12.91 6.96
C ALA A 15 -4.25 11.87 6.01
N ASP A 16 -5.07 10.95 6.54
CA ASP A 16 -5.73 9.93 5.74
C ASP A 16 -6.77 10.53 4.78
N ASP A 17 -7.55 11.50 5.26
CA ASP A 17 -8.51 12.22 4.43
C ASP A 17 -7.80 13.01 3.33
N PHE A 18 -6.62 13.57 3.63
CA PHE A 18 -5.82 14.28 2.64
C PHE A 18 -5.24 13.33 1.59
N THR A 19 -4.75 12.17 1.99
CA THR A 19 -4.28 11.11 1.08
C THR A 19 -5.39 10.66 0.14
N ASN A 20 -6.56 10.31 0.69
CA ASN A 20 -7.74 9.93 -0.09
C ASN A 20 -8.15 11.04 -1.08
N PHE A 21 -8.12 12.28 -0.62
CA PHE A 21 -8.41 13.44 -1.47
C PHE A 21 -7.41 13.57 -2.64
N LEU A 22 -6.10 13.40 -2.41
CA LEU A 22 -5.07 13.47 -3.46
C LEU A 22 -5.27 12.36 -4.50
N ASP A 23 -5.63 11.16 -4.06
CA ASP A 23 -5.94 10.03 -4.93
C ASP A 23 -7.18 10.31 -5.80
N GLU A 24 -8.28 10.76 -5.18
CA GLU A 24 -9.51 11.14 -5.90
C GLU A 24 -9.31 12.31 -6.88
N ALA A 25 -8.42 13.24 -6.55
CA ALA A 25 -8.05 14.33 -7.42
C ALA A 25 -7.11 13.90 -8.57
N GLY A 26 -6.62 12.66 -8.55
CA GLY A 26 -5.68 12.14 -9.54
C GLY A 26 -4.29 12.75 -9.45
N VAL A 27 -3.87 13.22 -8.28
CA VAL A 27 -2.52 13.74 -8.03
C VAL A 27 -1.56 12.57 -7.90
N ALA A 28 -0.81 12.32 -8.95
CA ALA A 28 0.05 11.14 -9.07
C ALA A 28 1.38 11.24 -8.31
N GLY A 29 1.83 12.43 -7.99
CA GLY A 29 3.15 12.65 -7.41
C GLY A 29 3.05 13.21 -6.00
N TYR A 30 2.82 12.36 -5.00
CA TYR A 30 2.88 12.79 -3.61
C TYR A 30 3.40 11.65 -2.70
N TYR A 31 3.90 12.03 -1.54
CA TYR A 31 4.22 11.09 -0.45
C TYR A 31 4.23 11.81 0.91
N GLU A 32 3.89 11.05 1.93
CA GLU A 32 4.03 11.49 3.31
C GLU A 32 5.48 11.36 3.75
N ILE A 33 6.01 12.40 4.40
CA ILE A 33 7.38 12.43 4.93
C ILE A 33 7.32 11.91 6.37
N LEU A 34 7.46 10.61 6.53
CA LEU A 34 7.43 9.94 7.84
C LEU A 34 8.69 10.22 8.68
N PHE A 35 9.80 10.64 8.04
CA PHE A 35 11.07 10.93 8.73
C PHE A 35 11.73 12.17 8.12
N ASP A 36 11.91 13.20 8.92
CA ASP A 36 12.73 14.34 8.54
C ASP A 36 14.22 14.00 8.75
N ARG A 37 14.93 13.72 7.64
CA ARG A 37 16.36 13.35 7.66
C ARG A 37 17.30 14.53 7.99
N GLU A 38 16.78 15.75 7.99
CA GLU A 38 17.58 16.94 8.26
C GLU A 38 17.80 17.20 9.77
N VAL A 39 17.08 16.48 10.63
CA VAL A 39 17.25 16.57 12.09
C VAL A 39 18.00 15.33 12.59
N PRO A 40 19.27 15.47 13.07
CA PRO A 40 19.98 14.37 13.71
C PRO A 40 19.25 13.92 14.98
N ARG A 41 18.83 12.65 15.04
CA ARG A 41 18.12 12.10 16.21
C ARG A 41 19.10 11.58 17.26
N ALA A 42 18.83 11.88 18.52
CA ALA A 42 19.28 11.04 19.63
C ALA A 42 18.47 9.74 19.65
N PRO A 43 19.07 8.58 20.02
CA PRO A 43 18.44 7.25 19.91
C PRO A 43 17.14 7.05 20.69
N ASP A 44 16.76 7.96 21.57
CA ASP A 44 15.69 7.81 22.55
C ASP A 44 14.61 8.92 22.50
N GLU A 45 14.58 9.75 21.45
CA GLU A 45 13.51 10.77 21.29
C GLU A 45 12.38 10.28 20.40
N GLU A 46 11.28 9.85 21.01
CA GLU A 46 9.95 9.82 20.37
C GLU A 46 9.46 11.27 20.22
N ILE A 47 9.53 11.81 19.00
CA ILE A 47 8.80 13.05 18.69
C ILE A 47 7.35 12.67 18.42
N ILE A 48 6.51 12.79 19.43
CA ILE A 48 5.07 12.84 19.26
C ILE A 48 4.75 14.21 18.65
N SER A 49 4.84 14.33 17.34
CA SER A 49 4.30 15.49 16.63
C SER A 49 2.83 15.23 16.33
N ASP A 50 1.96 16.17 16.66
CA ASP A 50 0.56 16.16 16.25
C ASP A 50 0.38 16.48 14.76
N ASP A 51 1.48 16.78 14.07
CA ASP A 51 1.52 17.12 12.67
C ASP A 51 2.29 16.07 11.84
N THR A 52 1.93 15.96 10.58
CA THR A 52 2.67 15.20 9.57
C THR A 52 3.02 16.06 8.38
N LYS A 53 4.00 15.63 7.59
CA LYS A 53 4.46 16.37 6.40
C LYS A 53 4.17 15.59 5.13
N PHE A 54 3.69 16.29 4.12
CA PHE A 54 3.52 15.78 2.76
C PHE A 54 4.38 16.53 1.78
N ARG A 55 4.85 15.83 0.77
CA ARG A 55 5.44 16.44 -0.41
C ARG A 55 4.58 16.09 -1.63
N VAL A 56 4.10 17.12 -2.33
CA VAL A 56 3.19 16.98 -3.46
C VAL A 56 3.81 17.64 -4.68
N TYR A 57 3.72 16.98 -5.83
CA TYR A 57 4.24 17.49 -7.10
C TYR A 57 3.11 17.64 -8.09
N LEU A 58 2.95 18.86 -8.61
CA LEU A 58 1.97 19.18 -9.63
C LEU A 58 2.67 19.64 -10.92
N ALA A 59 2.17 19.18 -12.06
CA ALA A 59 2.64 19.70 -13.35
C ALA A 59 2.34 21.20 -13.47
N GLU A 60 3.10 21.93 -14.27
CA GLU A 60 2.98 23.40 -14.41
C GLU A 60 1.58 23.85 -14.87
N GLU A 61 0.92 23.00 -15.65
CA GLU A 61 -0.45 23.23 -16.14
C GLU A 61 -1.55 22.86 -15.15
N ASP A 62 -1.22 22.10 -14.08
CA ASP A 62 -2.21 21.54 -13.14
C ASP A 62 -2.60 22.53 -12.02
N LYS A 63 -3.13 23.67 -12.41
CA LYS A 63 -3.63 24.70 -11.49
C LYS A 63 -4.93 24.31 -10.78
N GLU A 64 -5.66 23.37 -11.37
CA GLU A 64 -6.92 22.91 -10.80
C GLU A 64 -6.67 22.15 -9.49
N ASN A 65 -5.75 21.18 -9.49
CA ASN A 65 -5.41 20.43 -8.29
C ASN A 65 -4.71 21.31 -7.25
N GLU A 66 -3.88 22.27 -7.66
CA GLU A 66 -3.33 23.25 -6.72
C GLU A 66 -4.45 23.99 -5.95
N THR A 67 -5.48 24.43 -6.67
CA THR A 67 -6.63 25.13 -6.05
C THR A 67 -7.42 24.18 -5.15
N LYS A 68 -7.67 22.95 -5.58
CA LYS A 68 -8.39 21.94 -4.79
C LYS A 68 -7.65 21.61 -3.48
N ILE A 69 -6.32 21.45 -3.52
CA ILE A 69 -5.50 21.25 -2.33
C ILE A 69 -5.67 22.39 -1.32
N LEU A 70 -5.57 23.63 -1.78
CA LEU A 70 -5.74 24.78 -0.90
C LEU A 70 -7.15 24.85 -0.27
N ILE A 71 -8.19 24.52 -1.05
CA ILE A 71 -9.56 24.46 -0.55
C ILE A 71 -9.69 23.35 0.51
N PHE A 72 -9.18 22.15 0.22
CA PHE A 72 -9.21 21.04 1.18
C PHE A 72 -8.56 21.42 2.51
N LEU A 73 -7.36 22.01 2.45
CA LEU A 73 -6.63 22.43 3.65
C LEU A 73 -7.38 23.49 4.45
N LYS A 74 -7.94 24.50 3.77
CA LYS A 74 -8.72 25.54 4.44
C LYS A 74 -9.99 25.01 5.10
N VAL A 75 -10.64 24.02 4.51
CA VAL A 75 -11.87 23.40 5.04
C VAL A 75 -11.56 22.50 6.22
N ASN A 76 -10.51 21.66 6.14
CA ASN A 76 -10.27 20.60 7.11
C ASN A 76 -9.24 20.98 8.20
N ALA A 77 -8.25 21.82 7.88
CA ALA A 77 -7.23 22.27 8.83
C ALA A 77 -7.42 23.76 9.28
N GLY A 78 -8.27 24.54 8.62
CA GLY A 78 -8.47 25.96 8.93
C GLY A 78 -7.19 26.78 8.70
N GLU A 79 -6.55 27.23 9.76
CA GLU A 79 -5.25 27.91 9.75
C GLU A 79 -4.11 27.00 10.24
N ASN A 80 -4.41 25.75 10.63
CA ASN A 80 -3.44 24.82 11.21
C ASN A 80 -2.71 24.01 10.14
N PHE A 81 -2.15 24.70 9.15
CA PHE A 81 -1.25 24.07 8.19
C PHE A 81 -0.16 25.04 7.76
N PHE A 82 0.99 24.47 7.37
CA PHE A 82 2.07 25.22 6.77
C PHE A 82 2.31 24.72 5.34
N LEU A 83 2.55 25.65 4.41
CA LEU A 83 2.77 25.32 3.00
C LEU A 83 3.96 26.10 2.47
N GLU A 84 4.93 25.38 1.95
CA GLU A 84 6.02 25.91 1.13
C GLU A 84 5.92 25.39 -0.30
N SER A 85 6.28 26.17 -1.29
CA SER A 85 6.32 25.68 -2.67
C SER A 85 7.43 26.32 -3.48
N ARG A 86 7.99 25.54 -4.41
CA ARG A 86 8.98 25.99 -5.38
C ARG A 86 8.75 25.34 -6.75
N TRP A 87 9.32 25.95 -7.78
CA TRP A 87 9.36 25.31 -9.09
C TRP A 87 10.63 24.48 -9.22
N ILE A 88 10.49 23.27 -9.76
CA ILE A 88 11.59 22.35 -10.04
C ILE A 88 11.53 21.88 -11.50
N GLU A 89 12.69 21.55 -12.06
CA GLU A 89 12.78 20.95 -13.38
C GLU A 89 12.54 19.44 -13.34
N THR A 90 12.11 18.84 -14.46
CA THR A 90 11.84 17.38 -14.55
C THR A 90 12.96 16.54 -13.98
N LYS A 91 14.22 16.89 -14.28
CA LYS A 91 15.39 16.16 -13.79
C LYS A 91 15.50 16.19 -12.26
N GLU A 92 15.28 17.35 -11.67
CA GLU A 92 15.30 17.54 -10.21
C GLU A 92 14.18 16.74 -9.53
N TYR A 93 12.98 16.72 -10.15
CA TYR A 93 11.87 15.88 -9.72
C TYR A 93 12.22 14.39 -9.75
N GLU A 94 12.78 13.90 -10.86
CA GLU A 94 13.18 12.50 -11.02
C GLU A 94 14.28 12.09 -10.01
N GLU A 95 15.24 12.96 -9.75
CA GLU A 95 16.31 12.73 -8.78
C GLU A 95 15.74 12.65 -7.35
N ALA A 96 14.88 13.58 -6.94
CA ALA A 96 14.23 13.59 -5.63
C ALA A 96 13.35 12.34 -5.43
N TYR A 97 12.59 11.96 -6.48
CA TYR A 97 11.76 10.75 -6.48
C TYR A 97 12.61 9.49 -6.31
N LYS A 98 13.69 9.34 -7.08
CA LYS A 98 14.62 8.21 -6.98
C LYS A 98 15.37 8.17 -5.65
N GLU A 99 15.63 9.33 -5.03
CA GLU A 99 16.27 9.39 -3.72
C GLU A 99 15.35 8.88 -2.61
N PHE A 100 14.05 9.16 -2.70
CA PHE A 100 13.06 8.67 -1.76
C PHE A 100 12.90 7.15 -1.81
N TYR A 101 12.80 6.59 -3.01
CA TYR A 101 12.61 5.15 -3.21
C TYR A 101 13.94 4.40 -3.28
N LYS A 102 14.58 4.15 -2.13
CA LYS A 102 15.76 3.30 -2.02
C LYS A 102 15.39 1.86 -1.67
N PRO A 103 16.20 0.87 -2.07
CA PRO A 103 15.98 -0.51 -1.66
C PRO A 103 15.97 -0.67 -0.14
N PHE A 104 15.03 -1.44 0.38
CA PHE A 104 14.91 -1.73 1.81
C PHE A 104 14.43 -3.17 2.03
N VAL A 105 14.63 -3.69 3.26
CA VAL A 105 14.28 -5.07 3.61
C VAL A 105 13.10 -5.06 4.58
N ILE A 106 12.13 -5.96 4.32
CA ILE A 106 11.00 -6.24 5.20
C ILE A 106 10.86 -7.76 5.32
N GLY A 107 11.07 -8.29 6.52
CA GLY A 107 10.99 -9.74 6.74
C GLY A 107 11.90 -10.50 5.77
N SER A 108 11.32 -11.39 4.98
CA SER A 108 12.02 -12.20 3.97
C SER A 108 12.14 -11.52 2.60
N TYR A 109 11.74 -10.27 2.46
CA TYR A 109 11.69 -9.58 1.18
C TYR A 109 12.62 -8.37 1.15
N ARG A 110 13.19 -8.09 -0.02
CA ARG A 110 13.86 -6.83 -0.34
C ARG A 110 13.10 -6.13 -1.44
N VAL A 111 12.49 -5.01 -1.13
CA VAL A 111 11.81 -4.15 -2.10
C VAL A 111 12.87 -3.31 -2.82
N ILE A 112 12.86 -3.35 -4.13
CA ILE A 112 13.86 -2.73 -4.99
C ILE A 112 13.13 -1.93 -6.07
N PRO A 113 13.33 -0.61 -6.15
CA PRO A 113 12.81 0.17 -7.28
C PRO A 113 13.41 -0.33 -8.61
N THR A 114 12.58 -0.39 -9.64
CA THR A 114 12.98 -1.01 -10.94
C THR A 114 14.21 -0.39 -11.58
N TRP A 115 14.49 0.91 -11.35
CA TRP A 115 15.71 1.59 -11.85
C TRP A 115 17.00 1.18 -11.12
N GLU A 116 16.92 0.45 -10.00
CA GLU A 116 18.09 -0.11 -9.29
C GLU A 116 18.22 -1.64 -9.49
N LYS A 117 17.46 -2.24 -10.41
CA LYS A 117 17.38 -3.69 -10.66
C LYS A 117 18.76 -4.35 -10.70
N ASP A 118 19.66 -3.87 -11.54
CA ASP A 118 20.91 -4.58 -11.86
C ASP A 118 21.86 -4.67 -10.65
N ILE A 119 21.96 -3.62 -9.86
CA ILE A 119 22.84 -3.56 -8.69
C ILE A 119 22.17 -4.22 -7.48
N ALA A 120 20.93 -3.85 -7.21
CA ALA A 120 20.27 -4.24 -5.98
C ALA A 120 19.88 -5.74 -5.96
N VAL A 121 19.52 -6.33 -7.09
CA VAL A 121 19.25 -7.78 -7.18
C VAL A 121 20.51 -8.58 -6.90
N SER A 122 21.64 -8.21 -7.53
CA SER A 122 22.92 -8.91 -7.34
C SER A 122 23.50 -8.77 -5.93
N THR A 123 23.13 -7.73 -5.19
CA THR A 123 23.55 -7.48 -3.81
C THR A 123 22.52 -7.93 -2.76
N THR A 124 21.45 -8.62 -3.17
CA THR A 124 20.45 -9.15 -2.24
C THR A 124 21.04 -10.31 -1.44
N PRO A 125 20.97 -10.28 -0.09
CA PRO A 125 21.50 -11.34 0.74
C PRO A 125 20.85 -12.69 0.45
N PRO A 126 21.59 -13.81 0.61
CA PRO A 126 21.02 -15.15 0.50
C PRO A 126 19.82 -15.34 1.43
N GLY A 127 18.75 -15.94 0.92
CA GLY A 127 17.52 -16.20 1.69
C GLY A 127 16.54 -15.02 1.70
N ILE A 128 16.91 -13.85 1.15
CA ILE A 128 16.02 -12.71 0.96
C ILE A 128 15.50 -12.72 -0.48
N ILE A 129 14.21 -12.51 -0.65
CA ILE A 129 13.52 -12.53 -1.95
C ILE A 129 13.47 -11.10 -2.52
N PRO A 130 14.09 -10.82 -3.68
CA PRO A 130 13.98 -9.51 -4.30
C PRO A 130 12.61 -9.31 -4.94
N LEU A 131 11.99 -8.16 -4.67
CA LEU A 131 10.76 -7.68 -5.28
C LEU A 131 11.08 -6.39 -6.03
N LEU A 132 10.99 -6.44 -7.37
CA LEU A 132 11.14 -5.27 -8.21
C LEU A 132 9.81 -4.52 -8.26
N ILE A 133 9.80 -3.30 -7.79
CA ILE A 133 8.59 -2.47 -7.75
C ILE A 133 8.87 -1.14 -8.44
N ASN A 134 8.05 -0.83 -9.43
CA ASN A 134 7.97 0.52 -9.96
C ASN A 134 6.99 1.29 -9.05
N PRO A 135 7.45 2.25 -8.28
CA PRO A 135 6.59 3.06 -7.43
C PRO A 135 5.86 4.11 -8.27
N GLY A 136 5.04 3.66 -9.22
CA GLY A 136 4.26 4.51 -10.12
C GLY A 136 3.05 5.15 -9.44
N LEU A 137 1.92 5.20 -10.16
CA LEU A 137 0.71 5.90 -9.78
C LEU A 137 -0.22 5.13 -8.82
N ALA A 138 0.19 3.95 -8.32
CA ALA A 138 -0.66 3.12 -7.48
C ALA A 138 -0.13 3.03 -6.05
N PHE A 139 -1.05 2.95 -5.08
CA PHE A 139 -0.76 2.69 -3.67
C PHE A 139 -0.02 1.35 -3.47
N GLY A 140 0.70 1.22 -2.36
CA GLY A 140 1.32 -0.05 -1.97
C GLY A 140 2.74 -0.24 -2.50
N THR A 141 3.56 0.81 -2.53
CA THR A 141 4.98 0.73 -2.93
C THR A 141 5.88 0.04 -1.91
N GLY A 142 5.33 -0.38 -0.78
CA GLY A 142 6.04 -1.04 0.32
C GLY A 142 6.51 -0.11 1.44
N HIS A 143 6.38 1.20 1.29
CA HIS A 143 6.81 2.16 2.33
C HIS A 143 5.76 2.34 3.43
N HIS A 144 4.47 2.22 3.09
CA HIS A 144 3.38 2.37 4.04
C HIS A 144 3.37 1.21 5.05
N GLU A 145 3.04 1.50 6.31
CA GLU A 145 3.05 0.56 7.43
C GLU A 145 2.18 -0.65 7.16
N THR A 146 0.98 -0.45 6.60
CA THR A 146 0.06 -1.55 6.27
C THR A 146 0.68 -2.56 5.30
N THR A 147 1.38 -2.08 4.27
CA THR A 147 2.08 -2.95 3.31
C THR A 147 3.27 -3.66 3.96
N ARG A 148 4.01 -2.96 4.84
CA ARG A 148 5.11 -3.53 5.61
C ARG A 148 4.65 -4.63 6.55
N LEU A 149 3.55 -4.42 7.26
CA LEU A 149 2.92 -5.39 8.15
C LEU A 149 2.55 -6.68 7.39
N VAL A 150 1.85 -6.53 6.25
CA VAL A 150 1.44 -7.69 5.44
C VAL A 150 2.65 -8.44 4.88
N LEU A 151 3.63 -7.75 4.27
CA LEU A 151 4.86 -8.37 3.75
C LEU A 151 5.64 -9.09 4.86
N GLY A 152 5.80 -8.45 6.01
CA GLY A 152 6.48 -9.05 7.16
C GLY A 152 5.83 -10.37 7.59
N ARG A 153 4.50 -10.44 7.59
CA ARG A 153 3.75 -11.65 7.93
C ARG A 153 3.82 -12.72 6.85
N MET A 154 3.69 -12.33 5.57
CA MET A 154 3.68 -13.26 4.42
C MET A 154 4.91 -14.16 4.37
N GLY A 155 6.09 -13.65 4.75
CA GLY A 155 7.33 -14.43 4.80
C GLY A 155 7.26 -15.68 5.68
N ASN A 156 6.29 -15.75 6.60
CA ASN A 156 6.10 -16.86 7.55
C ASN A 156 4.88 -17.75 7.22
N LEU A 157 4.16 -17.50 6.12
CA LEU A 157 2.89 -18.21 5.83
C LEU A 157 3.05 -19.49 4.99
N GLY A 158 4.25 -19.78 4.47
CA GLY A 158 4.48 -20.97 3.64
C GLY A 158 3.62 -20.98 2.39
N LEU A 159 3.80 -20.01 1.51
CA LEU A 159 2.97 -19.77 0.33
C LEU A 159 3.23 -20.73 -0.85
N SER A 160 4.25 -21.60 -0.76
CA SER A 160 4.58 -22.52 -1.84
C SER A 160 3.42 -23.45 -2.20
N GLY A 161 3.05 -23.44 -3.49
CA GLY A 161 1.94 -24.22 -4.04
C GLY A 161 0.54 -23.67 -3.73
N LYS A 162 0.44 -22.56 -3.00
CA LYS A 162 -0.83 -21.98 -2.57
C LYS A 162 -1.53 -21.18 -3.67
N ARG A 163 -2.87 -21.13 -3.57
CA ARG A 163 -3.72 -20.25 -4.35
C ARG A 163 -4.03 -19.00 -3.53
N VAL A 164 -3.62 -17.85 -4.02
CA VAL A 164 -3.72 -16.56 -3.30
C VAL A 164 -4.65 -15.62 -4.03
N LEU A 165 -5.54 -14.99 -3.30
CA LEU A 165 -6.39 -13.90 -3.77
C LEU A 165 -5.93 -12.60 -3.13
N ASP A 166 -5.66 -11.57 -3.93
CA ASP A 166 -5.25 -10.24 -3.49
C ASP A 166 -6.27 -9.21 -3.99
N VAL A 167 -7.08 -8.66 -3.09
CA VAL A 167 -8.17 -7.72 -3.43
C VAL A 167 -7.80 -6.30 -3.01
N GLY A 168 -7.82 -5.39 -3.98
CA GLY A 168 -7.24 -4.04 -3.85
C GLY A 168 -5.73 -4.11 -3.96
N THR A 169 -5.25 -4.75 -5.03
CA THR A 169 -3.83 -5.10 -5.20
C THR A 169 -2.91 -3.89 -5.35
N GLY A 170 -3.43 -2.74 -5.79
CA GLY A 170 -2.68 -1.50 -6.00
C GLY A 170 -1.45 -1.70 -6.89
N SER A 171 -0.27 -1.50 -6.35
CA SER A 171 1.00 -1.74 -7.07
C SER A 171 1.25 -3.22 -7.41
N GLY A 172 0.50 -4.15 -6.83
CA GLY A 172 0.73 -5.59 -6.98
C GLY A 172 1.85 -6.16 -6.10
N ILE A 173 2.44 -5.38 -5.20
CA ILE A 173 3.59 -5.82 -4.39
C ILE A 173 3.32 -7.09 -3.59
N LEU A 174 2.12 -7.22 -3.00
CA LEU A 174 1.74 -8.40 -2.21
C LEU A 174 1.56 -9.64 -3.11
N SER A 175 0.96 -9.45 -4.27
CA SER A 175 0.83 -10.47 -5.31
C SER A 175 2.18 -10.92 -5.86
N VAL A 176 3.08 -9.98 -6.15
CA VAL A 176 4.47 -10.28 -6.57
C VAL A 176 5.20 -11.04 -5.46
N ALA A 177 5.07 -10.63 -4.20
CA ALA A 177 5.66 -11.33 -3.06
C ALA A 177 5.12 -12.75 -2.93
N ALA A 178 3.82 -12.97 -3.11
CA ALA A 178 3.21 -14.30 -3.10
C ALA A 178 3.78 -15.20 -4.22
N ALA A 179 3.88 -14.68 -5.44
CA ALA A 179 4.44 -15.41 -6.58
C ALA A 179 5.91 -15.80 -6.34
N LYS A 180 6.74 -14.84 -5.92
CA LYS A 180 8.15 -15.07 -5.60
C LYS A 180 8.35 -16.01 -4.41
N SER A 181 7.36 -16.15 -3.53
CA SER A 181 7.32 -17.13 -2.43
C SER A 181 6.80 -18.50 -2.86
N GLY A 182 6.55 -18.71 -4.16
CA GLY A 182 6.18 -20.00 -4.75
C GLY A 182 4.68 -20.28 -4.78
N ALA A 183 3.81 -19.30 -4.59
CA ALA A 183 2.38 -19.48 -4.84
C ALA A 183 2.14 -19.97 -6.28
N SER A 184 1.24 -20.92 -6.44
CA SER A 184 1.01 -21.58 -7.72
C SER A 184 0.00 -20.87 -8.60
N HIS A 185 -0.89 -20.09 -7.99
CA HIS A 185 -1.92 -19.32 -8.68
C HIS A 185 -2.30 -18.10 -7.85
N ILE A 186 -2.25 -16.94 -8.45
CA ILE A 186 -2.61 -15.69 -7.80
C ILE A 186 -3.61 -14.94 -8.69
N LEU A 187 -4.73 -14.54 -8.11
CA LEU A 187 -5.64 -13.58 -8.70
C LEU A 187 -5.50 -12.26 -7.94
N ALA A 188 -5.01 -11.25 -8.62
CA ALA A 188 -4.90 -9.88 -8.12
C ALA A 188 -5.98 -9.03 -8.78
N VAL A 189 -6.79 -8.35 -8.00
CA VAL A 189 -7.85 -7.48 -8.53
C VAL A 189 -7.77 -6.09 -7.93
N ASP A 190 -8.09 -5.09 -8.75
CA ASP A 190 -8.27 -3.72 -8.31
C ASP A 190 -9.43 -3.08 -9.06
N ILE A 191 -10.18 -2.19 -8.41
CA ILE A 191 -11.24 -1.42 -9.05
C ILE A 191 -10.69 -0.22 -9.83
N ASP A 192 -9.45 0.22 -9.49
CA ASP A 192 -8.76 1.30 -10.18
C ASP A 192 -7.94 0.74 -11.36
N PRO A 193 -8.22 1.20 -12.60
CA PRO A 193 -7.41 0.83 -13.77
C PRO A 193 -5.91 1.19 -13.63
N ASN A 194 -5.55 2.18 -12.82
CA ASN A 194 -4.15 2.51 -12.52
C ASN A 194 -3.50 1.44 -11.66
N GLY A 195 -4.23 0.90 -10.67
CA GLY A 195 -3.81 -0.26 -9.88
C GLY A 195 -3.55 -1.47 -10.77
N VAL A 196 -4.52 -1.82 -11.63
CA VAL A 196 -4.39 -2.93 -12.59
C VAL A 196 -3.16 -2.77 -13.48
N ARG A 197 -2.92 -1.57 -14.03
CA ARG A 197 -1.73 -1.29 -14.84
C ARG A 197 -0.45 -1.44 -14.04
N SER A 198 -0.40 -0.86 -12.85
CA SER A 198 0.78 -0.90 -11.98
C SER A 198 1.14 -2.33 -11.59
N ALA A 199 0.15 -3.11 -11.13
CA ALA A 199 0.34 -4.52 -10.80
C ALA A 199 0.79 -5.36 -12.00
N THR A 200 0.26 -5.07 -13.19
CA THR A 200 0.67 -5.72 -14.44
C THR A 200 2.15 -5.41 -14.76
N PHE A 201 2.57 -4.14 -14.70
CA PHE A 201 3.97 -3.77 -14.91
C PHE A 201 4.89 -4.43 -13.88
N ASN A 202 4.52 -4.41 -12.60
CA ASN A 202 5.34 -5.01 -11.55
C ASN A 202 5.40 -6.53 -11.66
N ARG A 203 4.34 -7.21 -12.12
CA ARG A 203 4.37 -8.63 -12.50
C ARG A 203 5.42 -8.90 -13.58
N ASP A 204 5.37 -8.12 -14.67
CA ASP A 204 6.21 -8.31 -15.86
C ASP A 204 7.68 -7.97 -15.54
N ASP A 205 7.96 -6.90 -14.77
CA ASP A 205 9.31 -6.55 -14.30
C ASP A 205 9.93 -7.63 -13.41
N ASN A 206 9.11 -8.39 -12.69
CA ASN A 206 9.52 -9.55 -11.89
C ASN A 206 9.57 -10.86 -12.67
N GLU A 207 9.29 -10.83 -13.97
CA GLU A 207 9.32 -12.01 -14.87
C GLU A 207 8.34 -13.12 -14.41
N ILE A 208 7.19 -12.71 -13.82
CA ILE A 208 6.15 -13.64 -13.36
C ILE A 208 5.16 -13.89 -14.51
N SER A 209 4.94 -15.17 -14.84
CA SER A 209 3.98 -15.54 -15.87
C SER A 209 2.56 -15.08 -15.53
N PRO A 210 1.79 -14.56 -16.51
CA PRO A 210 0.36 -14.27 -16.33
C PRO A 210 -0.48 -15.50 -15.95
N GLU A 211 0.03 -16.70 -16.19
CA GLU A 211 -0.61 -17.96 -15.75
C GLU A 211 -0.49 -18.17 -14.24
N ILE A 212 0.57 -17.62 -13.61
CA ILE A 212 0.79 -17.68 -12.16
C ILE A 212 0.11 -16.50 -11.48
N LEU A 213 0.35 -15.27 -11.97
CA LEU A 213 -0.23 -14.04 -11.44
C LEU A 213 -1.12 -13.38 -12.49
N LYS A 214 -2.42 -13.58 -12.33
CA LYS A 214 -3.45 -12.94 -13.13
C LYS A 214 -3.84 -11.62 -12.48
N VAL A 215 -3.80 -10.52 -13.23
CA VAL A 215 -4.23 -9.19 -12.78
C VAL A 215 -5.47 -8.79 -13.57
N GLU A 216 -6.54 -8.42 -12.87
CA GLU A 216 -7.84 -8.09 -13.48
C GLU A 216 -8.45 -6.85 -12.82
N GLU A 217 -9.29 -6.15 -13.57
CA GLU A 217 -10.12 -5.09 -13.02
C GLU A 217 -11.35 -5.70 -12.33
N GLY A 218 -11.54 -5.35 -11.05
CA GLY A 218 -12.67 -5.87 -10.28
C GLY A 218 -12.53 -5.68 -8.78
N GLY A 219 -13.62 -5.99 -8.07
CA GLY A 219 -13.68 -5.97 -6.61
C GLY A 219 -14.17 -7.33 -6.07
N PHE A 220 -14.65 -7.38 -4.83
CA PHE A 220 -15.16 -8.61 -4.21
C PHE A 220 -16.34 -9.26 -4.93
N ASP A 221 -17.00 -8.57 -5.88
CA ASP A 221 -18.06 -9.10 -6.73
C ASP A 221 -17.56 -9.65 -8.07
N PHE A 222 -16.26 -9.61 -8.33
CA PHE A 222 -15.69 -10.22 -9.50
C PHE A 222 -15.95 -11.74 -9.48
N GLU A 223 -16.61 -12.25 -10.51
CA GLU A 223 -17.15 -13.62 -10.54
C GLU A 223 -16.12 -14.72 -10.20
N PRO A 224 -14.89 -14.68 -10.71
CA PRO A 224 -13.87 -15.69 -10.38
C PRO A 224 -13.57 -15.78 -8.88
N ILE A 225 -13.59 -14.66 -8.15
CA ILE A 225 -13.36 -14.64 -6.69
C ILE A 225 -14.34 -15.56 -5.97
N GLN A 226 -15.60 -15.52 -6.38
CA GLN A 226 -16.68 -16.25 -5.71
C GLN A 226 -16.78 -17.72 -6.17
N LYS A 227 -16.29 -18.03 -7.37
CA LYS A 227 -16.37 -19.39 -7.94
C LYS A 227 -15.23 -20.29 -7.52
N GLU A 228 -14.02 -19.73 -7.39
CA GLU A 228 -12.81 -20.48 -7.11
C GLU A 228 -12.56 -20.65 -5.60
N GLU A 229 -11.72 -21.62 -5.26
CA GLU A 229 -11.25 -21.83 -3.89
C GLU A 229 -9.85 -21.23 -3.72
N TRP A 230 -9.62 -20.61 -2.57
CA TRP A 230 -8.38 -19.91 -2.25
C TRP A 230 -7.79 -20.42 -0.93
N ASP A 231 -6.48 -20.59 -0.90
CA ASP A 231 -5.77 -20.94 0.34
C ASP A 231 -5.56 -19.71 1.25
N LEU A 232 -5.48 -18.51 0.64
CA LEU A 232 -5.30 -17.25 1.35
C LEU A 232 -5.99 -16.12 0.59
N LEU A 233 -6.74 -15.30 1.31
CA LEU A 233 -7.22 -14.00 0.85
C LEU A 233 -6.43 -12.90 1.56
N ILE A 234 -5.85 -12.00 0.78
CA ILE A 234 -5.19 -10.78 1.24
C ILE A 234 -6.07 -9.58 0.86
N ALA A 235 -6.29 -8.66 1.79
CA ALA A 235 -6.92 -7.38 1.51
C ALA A 235 -6.27 -6.29 2.38
N ASN A 236 -5.42 -5.49 1.75
CA ASN A 236 -4.78 -4.33 2.36
C ASN A 236 -5.49 -3.06 1.86
N ILE A 237 -6.69 -2.84 2.35
CA ILE A 237 -7.60 -1.75 1.94
C ILE A 237 -8.28 -1.14 3.16
N THR A 238 -8.85 0.06 3.02
CA THR A 238 -9.40 0.79 4.15
C THR A 238 -10.52 0.03 4.88
N PHE A 239 -10.63 0.26 6.20
CA PHE A 239 -11.70 -0.32 7.02
C PHE A 239 -13.10 -0.06 6.46
N ALA A 240 -13.34 1.13 5.90
CA ALA A 240 -14.64 1.46 5.31
C ALA A 240 -15.01 0.52 4.15
N VAL A 241 -14.05 0.22 3.28
CA VAL A 241 -14.23 -0.71 2.14
C VAL A 241 -14.40 -2.15 2.64
N LEU A 242 -13.58 -2.59 3.61
CA LEU A 242 -13.72 -3.92 4.23
C LEU A 242 -15.10 -4.11 4.84
N LYS A 243 -15.57 -3.13 5.62
CA LYS A 243 -16.90 -3.14 6.26
C LYS A 243 -18.02 -3.18 5.24
N ALA A 244 -17.95 -2.35 4.20
CA ALA A 244 -18.96 -2.31 3.13
C ALA A 244 -19.06 -3.64 2.36
N ASN A 245 -17.97 -4.40 2.26
CA ASN A 245 -17.91 -5.66 1.54
C ASN A 245 -17.91 -6.92 2.42
N ILE A 246 -18.18 -6.80 3.72
CA ILE A 246 -18.03 -7.91 4.68
C ILE A 246 -18.84 -9.16 4.30
N GLN A 247 -20.02 -9.01 3.71
CA GLN A 247 -20.84 -10.13 3.25
C GLN A 247 -20.22 -10.83 2.02
N LYS A 248 -19.63 -10.07 1.11
CA LYS A 248 -18.91 -10.61 -0.05
C LYS A 248 -17.63 -11.33 0.40
N ILE A 249 -16.90 -10.77 1.36
CA ILE A 249 -15.74 -11.40 2.00
C ILE A 249 -16.15 -12.75 2.61
N ALA A 250 -17.26 -12.78 3.33
CA ALA A 250 -17.78 -14.00 3.94
C ALA A 250 -18.15 -15.08 2.91
N SER A 251 -18.54 -14.71 1.69
CA SER A 251 -18.88 -15.65 0.63
C SER A 251 -17.68 -16.21 -0.13
N VAL A 252 -16.48 -15.62 0.00
CA VAL A 252 -15.27 -16.15 -0.63
C VAL A 252 -14.94 -17.53 -0.05
N LYS A 253 -14.66 -18.48 -0.93
CA LYS A 253 -14.29 -19.84 -0.55
C LYS A 253 -12.84 -19.91 -0.09
N THR A 254 -12.58 -19.43 1.12
CA THR A 254 -11.30 -19.52 1.79
C THR A 254 -11.49 -19.67 3.30
N HIS A 255 -10.51 -20.26 3.97
CA HIS A 255 -10.48 -20.36 5.43
C HIS A 255 -9.42 -19.46 6.07
N HIS A 256 -8.59 -18.79 5.26
CA HIS A 256 -7.46 -18.01 5.75
C HIS A 256 -7.46 -16.61 5.12
N PHE A 257 -7.42 -15.59 5.96
CA PHE A 257 -7.49 -14.19 5.56
C PHE A 257 -6.36 -13.40 6.21
N LEU A 258 -5.87 -12.42 5.48
CA LEU A 258 -4.86 -11.48 5.93
C LEU A 258 -5.35 -10.07 5.60
N PHE A 259 -5.76 -9.32 6.62
CA PHE A 259 -6.32 -7.98 6.49
C PHE A 259 -5.36 -6.93 7.04
N SER A 260 -5.26 -5.79 6.34
CA SER A 260 -4.66 -4.56 6.84
C SER A 260 -5.38 -3.34 6.24
N GLY A 261 -4.91 -2.11 6.54
CA GLY A 261 -5.63 -0.89 6.20
C GLY A 261 -6.72 -0.55 7.22
N VAL A 262 -6.61 -1.13 8.41
CA VAL A 262 -7.50 -0.88 9.56
C VAL A 262 -6.70 -0.12 10.61
N ILE A 263 -7.17 1.07 11.00
CA ILE A 263 -6.57 1.82 12.10
C ILE A 263 -6.89 1.16 13.45
N THR A 264 -6.02 1.34 14.44
CA THR A 264 -6.13 0.68 15.75
C THR A 264 -7.47 0.97 16.43
N GLU A 265 -8.02 2.17 16.28
CA GLU A 265 -9.33 2.57 16.84
C GLU A 265 -10.50 1.78 16.24
N ARG A 266 -10.33 1.18 15.06
CA ARG A 266 -11.37 0.38 14.38
C ARG A 266 -11.16 -1.13 14.51
N LYS A 267 -10.07 -1.57 15.13
CA LYS A 267 -9.73 -2.99 15.31
C LYS A 267 -10.86 -3.80 15.93
N GLU A 268 -11.35 -3.37 17.09
CA GLU A 268 -12.40 -4.09 17.84
C GLU A 268 -13.71 -4.19 17.05
N GLU A 269 -14.08 -3.11 16.34
CA GLU A 269 -15.25 -3.10 15.46
C GLU A 269 -15.07 -4.10 14.32
N PHE A 270 -13.89 -4.16 13.71
CA PHE A 270 -13.64 -5.08 12.61
C PHE A 270 -13.59 -6.54 13.08
N ILE A 271 -12.94 -6.84 14.22
CA ILE A 271 -12.94 -8.17 14.83
C ILE A 271 -14.37 -8.64 15.10
N LYS A 272 -15.23 -7.77 15.64
CA LYS A 272 -16.64 -8.09 15.87
C LYS A 272 -17.35 -8.45 14.56
N LEU A 273 -17.18 -7.65 13.51
CA LEU A 273 -17.75 -7.92 12.18
C LEU A 273 -17.26 -9.25 11.60
N LEU A 274 -15.95 -9.53 11.69
CA LEU A 274 -15.38 -10.80 11.24
C LEU A 274 -15.99 -11.99 12.01
N THR A 275 -16.13 -11.86 13.33
CA THR A 275 -16.72 -12.91 14.17
C THR A 275 -18.16 -13.20 13.80
N GLU A 276 -18.97 -12.14 13.64
CA GLU A 276 -20.42 -12.25 13.39
C GLU A 276 -20.76 -12.69 11.96
N VAL A 277 -19.97 -12.25 10.97
CA VAL A 277 -20.34 -12.42 9.55
C VAL A 277 -19.47 -13.45 8.85
N VAL A 278 -18.14 -13.41 9.04
CA VAL A 278 -17.20 -14.35 8.39
C VAL A 278 -17.11 -15.64 9.19
N GLY A 279 -17.24 -15.55 10.52
CA GLY A 279 -16.98 -16.65 11.44
C GLY A 279 -15.50 -16.94 11.63
N GLY A 280 -15.15 -17.69 12.67
CA GLY A 280 -13.75 -18.01 12.94
C GLY A 280 -13.13 -17.19 14.07
N GLU A 281 -11.80 -17.03 14.03
CA GLU A 281 -11.04 -16.34 15.08
C GLU A 281 -9.77 -15.72 14.54
N GLY A 282 -9.29 -14.66 15.18
CA GLY A 282 -8.00 -14.07 14.90
C GLY A 282 -6.88 -14.98 15.43
N VAL A 283 -5.90 -15.28 14.58
CA VAL A 283 -4.78 -16.17 14.93
C VAL A 283 -3.45 -15.41 15.08
N PHE A 284 -3.40 -14.18 14.53
CA PHE A 284 -2.24 -13.30 14.68
C PHE A 284 -2.68 -11.85 14.52
N PHE A 285 -2.11 -10.97 15.34
CA PHE A 285 -2.34 -9.53 15.30
C PHE A 285 -0.98 -8.83 15.43
N GLN A 286 -0.81 -7.76 14.68
CA GLN A 286 0.36 -6.90 14.79
C GLN A 286 -0.07 -5.46 14.50
N GLU A 287 0.47 -4.54 15.27
CA GLU A 287 0.25 -3.11 15.10
C GLU A 287 1.58 -2.43 14.74
N ASP A 288 1.53 -1.44 13.89
CA ASP A 288 2.63 -0.55 13.58
C ASP A 288 2.08 0.87 13.33
N THR A 289 2.47 1.83 14.14
CA THR A 289 2.17 3.26 14.01
C THR A 289 0.67 3.58 13.82
N GLY A 290 -0.18 2.87 14.58
CA GLY A 290 -1.64 3.05 14.54
C GLY A 290 -2.37 2.23 13.48
N TRP A 291 -1.66 1.37 12.73
CA TRP A 291 -2.23 0.47 11.74
C TRP A 291 -2.18 -0.97 12.18
N GLU A 292 -3.22 -1.73 11.87
CA GLU A 292 -3.36 -3.12 12.27
C GLU A 292 -3.15 -4.08 11.11
N LEU A 293 -2.51 -5.20 11.44
CA LEU A 293 -2.53 -6.44 10.68
C LEU A 293 -3.38 -7.44 11.44
N ILE A 294 -4.33 -8.06 10.76
CA ILE A 294 -5.23 -9.06 11.33
C ILE A 294 -5.18 -10.31 10.48
N GLU A 295 -4.60 -11.37 10.99
CA GLU A 295 -4.68 -12.70 10.40
C GLU A 295 -5.86 -13.45 11.00
N TRP A 296 -6.76 -13.90 10.15
CA TRP A 296 -8.02 -14.51 10.55
C TRP A 296 -8.18 -15.89 9.95
N LYS A 297 -8.68 -16.83 10.74
CA LYS A 297 -9.00 -18.18 10.26
C LYS A 297 -10.44 -18.54 10.54
N ARG A 298 -11.14 -18.97 9.49
CA ARG A 298 -12.48 -19.55 9.60
C ARG A 298 -12.36 -20.95 10.17
N LYS A 299 -13.23 -21.30 11.11
CA LYS A 299 -13.35 -22.69 11.58
C LYS A 299 -13.89 -23.54 10.43
N GLY A 300 -13.25 -24.67 10.17
CA GLY A 300 -13.65 -25.61 9.15
C GLY A 300 -14.99 -26.29 9.49
#